data_d92df4a4adcfffc3b8738d45bc1672de
#
_entry.id   d92df4a4adcfffc3b8738d45bc1672de
#
_cell.length_a   1.000
_cell.length_b   1.000
_cell.length_c   1.000
_cell.angle_alpha   90.00
_cell.angle_beta   90.00
_cell.angle_gamma   90.00
#
_symmetry.space_group_name_H-M   'P 1'
#
loop_
_entity.id
_entity.type
_entity.pdbx_description
1 polymer ?
#
loop_
_entity_poly.entity_id
_entity_poly.type
_entity_poly.pdbx_seq_one_letter_code
_entity_poly.pdbx_strand_id
1 'polypeptide(L)'
;VSSPSLLFDQYRTAEDDQPILIFDHNYNSQVIVIQPLFEERNFLRSTIVSAVRTLAQHGIGSSIPDLPGTGDSPSSDENNRLSSWREAMVDLVAQTKARTGRTPHIAAFRGGALVDDVPAASHWRFAPVTGLELLKPLRRAAQLSRSVDPQNLGGYTLTPAMIAELESAAPCAQSGPFRELPAGGSGTPVWRRSEPDRDQSLVDLISDDLIRWIQACDAS
;
A
#
# COMPACT_ATOMS: atom_id res chain seq x y z
N VAL A 1 -1.56 3.81 29.13
CA VAL A 1 -1.97 3.57 27.72
C VAL A 1 -1.47 2.18 27.37
N SER A 2 -2.36 1.21 27.10
CA SER A 2 -1.97 -0.12 26.65
C SER A 2 -1.28 0.00 25.28
N SER A 3 -0.26 -0.84 25.04
CA SER A 3 0.35 -0.92 23.71
C SER A 3 -0.71 -1.33 22.69
N PRO A 4 -0.68 -0.75 21.47
CA PRO A 4 -1.61 -1.13 20.41
C PRO A 4 -1.56 -2.65 20.17
N SER A 5 -2.71 -3.28 20.05
CA SER A 5 -2.77 -4.71 19.74
C SER A 5 -2.34 -4.94 18.29
N LEU A 6 -1.44 -5.90 18.10
CA LEU A 6 -0.94 -6.32 16.80
C LEU A 6 -1.39 -7.75 16.55
N LEU A 7 -2.08 -7.99 15.46
CA LEU A 7 -2.55 -9.30 15.05
C LEU A 7 -2.05 -9.62 13.65
N PHE A 8 -1.53 -10.82 13.47
CA PHE A 8 -1.30 -11.43 12.16
C PHE A 8 -2.53 -12.28 11.83
N ASP A 9 -3.17 -11.99 10.70
CA ASP A 9 -4.40 -12.63 10.28
C ASP A 9 -4.37 -12.84 8.75
N GLN A 10 -5.47 -13.29 8.18
CA GLN A 10 -5.65 -13.49 6.75
C GLN A 10 -6.93 -12.82 6.28
N TYR A 11 -6.93 -12.37 5.03
CA TYR A 11 -8.12 -11.95 4.31
C TYR A 11 -8.30 -12.84 3.07
N ARG A 12 -9.55 -13.10 2.74
CA ARG A 12 -9.91 -14.00 1.65
C ARG A 12 -9.94 -13.29 0.33
N THR A 13 -9.34 -13.89 -0.69
CA THR A 13 -9.51 -13.52 -2.10
C THR A 13 -10.22 -14.66 -2.85
N ALA A 14 -10.49 -14.44 -4.12
CA ALA A 14 -11.13 -15.49 -4.95
C ALA A 14 -10.27 -16.76 -5.09
N GLU A 15 -8.94 -16.64 -5.01
CA GLU A 15 -8.01 -17.72 -5.21
C GLU A 15 -7.52 -18.32 -3.88
N ASP A 16 -7.01 -17.49 -2.98
CA ASP A 16 -6.35 -17.91 -1.74
C ASP A 16 -6.59 -16.92 -0.59
N ASP A 17 -6.33 -17.36 0.64
CA ASP A 17 -6.25 -16.48 1.81
C ASP A 17 -4.89 -15.78 1.85
N GLN A 18 -4.88 -14.44 1.92
CA GLN A 18 -3.70 -13.60 1.88
C GLN A 18 -3.35 -13.06 3.28
N PRO A 19 -2.06 -12.95 3.63
CA PRO A 19 -1.64 -12.39 4.90
C PRO A 19 -2.03 -10.93 5.07
N ILE A 20 -2.37 -10.57 6.31
CA ILE A 20 -2.67 -9.19 6.69
C ILE A 20 -2.16 -8.90 8.09
N LEU A 21 -1.55 -7.74 8.26
CA LEU A 21 -1.14 -7.22 9.55
C LEU A 21 -2.18 -6.21 10.04
N ILE A 22 -2.76 -6.45 11.21
CA ILE A 22 -3.85 -5.63 11.76
C ILE A 22 -3.39 -4.95 13.05
N PHE A 23 -3.65 -3.65 13.16
CA PHE A 23 -3.44 -2.85 14.36
C PHE A 23 -4.78 -2.37 14.88
N ASP A 24 -5.13 -2.77 16.11
CA ASP A 24 -6.33 -2.33 16.85
C ASP A 24 -7.64 -2.35 16.02
N HIS A 25 -8.02 -3.55 15.61
CA HIS A 25 -9.20 -3.79 14.78
C HIS A 25 -10.54 -3.44 15.44
N ASN A 26 -10.56 -3.10 16.73
CA ASN A 26 -11.79 -2.78 17.48
C ASN A 26 -12.19 -1.31 17.42
N TYR A 27 -11.36 -0.45 16.79
CA TYR A 27 -11.71 0.96 16.64
C TYR A 27 -12.76 1.18 15.56
N ASN A 28 -13.60 2.21 15.76
CA ASN A 28 -14.66 2.55 14.82
C ASN A 28 -14.14 3.02 13.45
N SER A 29 -13.06 3.81 13.45
CA SER A 29 -12.37 4.21 12.23
C SER A 29 -11.37 3.14 11.83
N GLN A 30 -11.42 2.73 10.58
CA GLN A 30 -10.51 1.72 10.01
C GLN A 30 -9.88 2.24 8.72
N VAL A 31 -8.58 2.05 8.58
CA VAL A 31 -7.86 2.37 7.34
C VAL A 31 -7.13 1.14 6.81
N ILE A 32 -7.33 0.84 5.53
CA ILE A 32 -6.53 -0.15 4.80
C ILE A 32 -5.35 0.59 4.19
N VAL A 33 -4.14 0.14 4.51
CA VAL A 33 -2.89 0.74 4.07
C VAL A 33 -2.30 -0.10 2.94
N ILE A 34 -2.36 0.43 1.73
CA ILE A 34 -1.78 -0.21 0.54
C ILE A 34 -0.31 0.23 0.44
N GLN A 35 0.58 -0.74 0.62
CA GLN A 35 2.03 -0.51 0.61
C GLN A 35 2.52 -0.11 -0.79
N PRO A 36 3.72 0.50 -0.89
CA PRO A 36 4.40 0.64 -2.17
C PRO A 36 4.58 -0.71 -2.86
N LEU A 37 4.56 -0.69 -4.18
CA LEU A 37 4.82 -1.89 -4.97
C LEU A 37 6.33 -2.11 -5.14
N PHE A 38 6.72 -3.37 -5.30
CA PHE A 38 8.09 -3.80 -5.57
C PHE A 38 9.10 -3.35 -4.51
N GLU A 39 10.30 -2.96 -4.94
CA GLU A 39 11.41 -2.62 -4.06
C GLU A 39 11.12 -1.45 -3.10
N GLU A 40 10.33 -0.47 -3.51
CA GLU A 40 9.97 0.67 -2.67
C GLU A 40 9.27 0.28 -1.36
N ARG A 41 8.60 -0.89 -1.35
CA ARG A 41 8.00 -1.47 -0.16
C ARG A 41 9.03 -1.68 0.96
N ASN A 42 10.20 -2.19 0.65
CA ASN A 42 11.25 -2.47 1.62
C ASN A 42 11.75 -1.18 2.29
N PHE A 43 11.83 -0.10 1.54
CA PHE A 43 12.29 1.20 2.06
C PHE A 43 11.25 1.90 2.93
N LEU A 44 9.96 1.76 2.63
CA LEU A 44 8.89 2.46 3.35
C LEU A 44 8.21 1.61 4.44
N ARG A 45 8.51 0.31 4.53
CA ARG A 45 7.85 -0.59 5.49
C ARG A 45 7.96 -0.10 6.94
N SER A 46 9.16 0.29 7.39
CA SER A 46 9.37 0.78 8.76
C SER A 46 8.63 2.09 9.04
N THR A 47 8.59 2.99 8.07
CA THR A 47 7.84 4.25 8.13
C THR A 47 6.34 3.99 8.24
N ILE A 48 5.80 3.13 7.38
CA ILE A 48 4.37 2.75 7.39
C ILE A 48 3.98 2.10 8.72
N VAL A 49 4.74 1.11 9.17
CA VAL A 49 4.48 0.42 10.46
C VAL A 49 4.53 1.40 11.63
N SER A 50 5.45 2.37 11.61
CA SER A 50 5.52 3.40 12.65
C SER A 50 4.32 4.35 12.59
N ALA A 51 3.91 4.78 11.40
CA ALA A 51 2.74 5.63 11.22
C ALA A 51 1.44 4.95 11.71
N VAL A 52 1.21 3.67 11.35
CA VAL A 52 -0.01 2.97 11.79
C VAL A 52 -0.04 2.73 13.31
N ARG A 53 1.12 2.59 13.97
CA ARG A 53 1.19 2.57 15.43
C ARG A 53 0.76 3.90 16.04
N THR A 54 1.13 5.00 15.41
CA THR A 54 0.67 6.35 15.82
C THR A 54 -0.83 6.50 15.59
N LEU A 55 -1.38 6.01 14.47
CA LEU A 55 -2.82 5.98 14.22
C LEU A 55 -3.58 5.24 15.32
N ALA A 56 -3.09 4.07 15.73
CA ALA A 56 -3.70 3.28 16.79
C ALA A 56 -3.76 4.03 18.13
N GLN A 57 -2.74 4.84 18.46
CA GLN A 57 -2.76 5.71 19.65
C GLN A 57 -3.83 6.81 19.58
N HIS A 58 -4.31 7.13 18.39
CA HIS A 58 -5.38 8.09 18.15
C HIS A 58 -6.76 7.43 17.90
N GLY A 59 -6.88 6.12 18.19
CA GLY A 59 -8.15 5.39 18.07
C GLY A 59 -8.54 5.06 16.62
N ILE A 60 -7.56 5.00 15.70
CA ILE A 60 -7.76 4.59 14.32
C ILE A 60 -7.12 3.23 14.11
N GLY A 61 -7.95 2.22 13.86
CA GLY A 61 -7.49 0.89 13.50
C GLY A 61 -6.95 0.86 12.08
N SER A 62 -5.96 0.03 11.84
CA SER A 62 -5.37 -0.09 10.50
C SER A 62 -5.04 -1.52 10.15
N SER A 63 -5.06 -1.80 8.85
CA SER A 63 -4.64 -3.07 8.30
C SER A 63 -3.69 -2.87 7.12
N ILE A 64 -2.66 -3.70 7.07
CA ILE A 64 -1.64 -3.69 6.02
C ILE A 64 -1.67 -5.07 5.35
N PRO A 65 -2.36 -5.22 4.20
CA PRO A 65 -2.41 -6.48 3.48
C PRO A 65 -1.12 -6.72 2.69
N ASP A 66 -0.76 -7.99 2.53
CA ASP A 66 0.06 -8.44 1.42
C ASP A 66 -0.84 -8.70 0.22
N LEU A 67 -0.47 -8.18 -0.94
CA LEU A 67 -1.16 -8.46 -2.20
C LEU A 67 -0.79 -9.87 -2.68
N PRO A 68 -1.67 -10.56 -3.44
CA PRO A 68 -1.34 -11.87 -3.98
C PRO A 68 0.04 -11.93 -4.63
N GLY A 69 0.85 -12.93 -4.29
CA GLY A 69 2.22 -13.10 -4.77
C GLY A 69 3.22 -12.05 -4.29
N THR A 70 2.90 -11.30 -3.22
CA THR A 70 3.84 -10.35 -2.61
C THR A 70 4.04 -10.64 -1.13
N GLY A 71 5.19 -10.28 -0.59
CA GLY A 71 5.49 -10.44 0.83
C GLY A 71 5.44 -11.88 1.31
N ASP A 72 4.57 -12.17 2.28
CA ASP A 72 4.37 -13.49 2.85
C ASP A 72 3.16 -14.22 2.19
N SER A 73 2.67 -13.73 1.04
CA SER A 73 1.59 -14.36 0.28
C SER A 73 1.97 -15.78 -0.15
N PRO A 74 1.08 -16.78 0.02
CA PRO A 74 1.29 -18.12 -0.48
C PRO A 74 1.10 -18.26 -1.99
N SER A 75 0.47 -17.25 -2.63
CA SER A 75 0.19 -17.28 -4.08
C SER A 75 1.48 -17.11 -4.88
N SER A 76 1.53 -17.77 -6.05
CA SER A 76 2.64 -17.57 -7.00
C SER A 76 2.61 -16.16 -7.60
N ASP A 77 3.79 -15.58 -7.81
CA ASP A 77 3.94 -14.31 -8.52
C ASP A 77 3.76 -14.42 -10.04
N GLU A 78 3.77 -15.64 -10.58
CA GLU A 78 3.68 -15.91 -12.02
C GLU A 78 2.37 -15.44 -12.67
N ASN A 79 1.30 -15.30 -11.88
CA ASN A 79 -0.02 -14.88 -12.37
C ASN A 79 -0.40 -13.45 -11.91
N ASN A 80 0.51 -12.74 -11.28
CA ASN A 80 0.22 -11.41 -10.75
C ASN A 80 -0.16 -10.42 -11.84
N ARG A 81 -1.23 -9.66 -11.55
CA ARG A 81 -1.73 -8.56 -12.38
C ARG A 81 -2.21 -7.41 -11.49
N LEU A 82 -2.18 -6.20 -12.00
CA LEU A 82 -2.78 -5.07 -11.29
C LEU A 82 -4.29 -5.26 -11.10
N SER A 83 -4.97 -5.87 -12.09
CA SER A 83 -6.39 -6.21 -12.00
C SER A 83 -6.68 -7.16 -10.84
N SER A 84 -5.92 -8.24 -10.69
CA SER A 84 -6.09 -9.20 -9.58
C SER A 84 -5.82 -8.54 -8.22
N TRP A 85 -4.84 -7.64 -8.15
CA TRP A 85 -4.56 -6.89 -6.93
C TRP A 85 -5.69 -5.90 -6.57
N ARG A 86 -6.33 -5.26 -7.56
CA ARG A 86 -7.53 -4.43 -7.32
C ARG A 86 -8.70 -5.28 -6.80
N GLU A 87 -8.95 -6.44 -7.40
CA GLU A 87 -9.98 -7.38 -6.95
C GLU A 87 -9.74 -7.80 -5.49
N ALA A 88 -8.52 -8.17 -5.14
CA ALA A 88 -8.14 -8.49 -3.75
C ALA A 88 -8.40 -7.32 -2.78
N MET A 89 -8.18 -6.09 -3.21
CA MET A 89 -8.49 -4.90 -2.39
C MET A 89 -10.01 -4.68 -2.26
N VAL A 90 -10.80 -4.93 -3.31
CA VAL A 90 -12.27 -4.89 -3.23
C VAL A 90 -12.79 -5.92 -2.21
N ASP A 91 -12.27 -7.15 -2.25
CA ASP A 91 -12.61 -8.22 -1.31
C ASP A 91 -12.27 -7.82 0.13
N LEU A 92 -11.08 -7.26 0.36
CA LEU A 92 -10.66 -6.81 1.69
C LEU A 92 -11.54 -5.66 2.22
N VAL A 93 -11.89 -4.71 1.38
CA VAL A 93 -12.82 -3.62 1.76
C VAL A 93 -14.18 -4.19 2.18
N ALA A 94 -14.72 -5.13 1.41
CA ALA A 94 -15.99 -5.78 1.72
C ALA A 94 -15.94 -6.55 3.05
N GLN A 95 -14.88 -7.33 3.29
CA GLN A 95 -14.67 -8.06 4.54
C GLN A 95 -14.48 -7.13 5.73
N THR A 96 -13.71 -6.05 5.57
CA THR A 96 -13.54 -5.04 6.62
C THR A 96 -14.86 -4.38 6.96
N LYS A 97 -15.66 -4.00 5.96
CA LYS A 97 -16.99 -3.43 6.16
C LYS A 97 -17.95 -4.41 6.84
N ALA A 98 -17.93 -5.68 6.44
CA ALA A 98 -18.77 -6.71 7.07
C ALA A 98 -18.42 -6.91 8.55
N ARG A 99 -17.12 -6.87 8.90
CA ARG A 99 -16.62 -7.03 10.26
C ARG A 99 -16.90 -5.81 11.14
N THR A 100 -16.74 -4.59 10.63
CA THR A 100 -16.79 -3.36 11.42
C THR A 100 -18.12 -2.60 11.31
N GLY A 101 -18.97 -2.95 10.34
CA GLY A 101 -20.19 -2.21 10.01
C GLY A 101 -19.96 -0.90 9.26
N ARG A 102 -18.72 -0.52 8.97
CA ARG A 102 -18.35 0.74 8.31
C ARG A 102 -17.44 0.51 7.11
N THR A 103 -17.57 1.36 6.10
CA THR A 103 -16.65 1.36 4.96
C THR A 103 -15.31 1.93 5.43
N PRO A 104 -14.18 1.24 5.21
CA PRO A 104 -12.86 1.72 5.64
C PRO A 104 -12.38 2.89 4.76
N HIS A 105 -11.42 3.66 5.31
CA HIS A 105 -10.60 4.58 4.53
C HIS A 105 -9.49 3.79 3.81
N ILE A 106 -8.97 4.36 2.72
CA ILE A 106 -7.82 3.81 2.01
C ILE A 106 -6.65 4.80 2.11
N ALA A 107 -5.47 4.29 2.49
CA ALA A 107 -4.23 5.04 2.45
C ALA A 107 -3.23 4.32 1.54
N ALA A 108 -2.96 4.88 0.36
CA ALA A 108 -2.10 4.26 -0.63
C ALA A 108 -0.74 4.98 -0.73
N PHE A 109 0.32 4.21 -0.71
CA PHE A 109 1.69 4.71 -0.77
C PHE A 109 2.30 4.44 -2.13
N ARG A 110 2.83 5.49 -2.79
CA ARG A 110 3.56 5.35 -4.04
C ARG A 110 2.78 4.56 -5.09
N GLY A 111 3.35 3.46 -5.60
CA GLY A 111 2.70 2.55 -6.54
C GLY A 111 1.45 1.83 -6.01
N GLY A 112 1.23 1.79 -4.70
CA GLY A 112 -0.01 1.30 -4.12
C GLY A 112 -1.25 2.05 -4.63
N ALA A 113 -1.08 3.31 -5.07
CA ALA A 113 -2.13 4.11 -5.69
C ALA A 113 -2.61 3.57 -7.07
N LEU A 114 -1.94 2.58 -7.64
CA LEU A 114 -2.39 1.92 -8.87
C LEU A 114 -3.46 0.85 -8.63
N VAL A 115 -3.67 0.49 -7.36
CA VAL A 115 -4.64 -0.55 -6.96
C VAL A 115 -5.62 -0.07 -5.90
N ASP A 116 -5.73 1.24 -5.68
CA ASP A 116 -6.63 1.85 -4.71
C ASP A 116 -8.00 2.28 -5.28
N ASP A 117 -8.30 1.90 -6.52
CA ASP A 117 -9.60 2.14 -7.16
C ASP A 117 -10.65 1.18 -6.62
N VAL A 118 -11.05 1.40 -5.37
CA VAL A 118 -11.96 0.56 -4.61
C VAL A 118 -12.97 1.42 -3.84
N PRO A 119 -14.17 0.93 -3.52
CA PRO A 119 -15.12 1.65 -2.69
C PRO A 119 -14.55 1.93 -1.29
N ALA A 120 -14.44 3.18 -0.89
CA ALA A 120 -13.91 3.59 0.41
C ALA A 120 -14.66 4.80 0.99
N ALA A 121 -14.55 5.00 2.32
CA ALA A 121 -15.05 6.19 2.97
C ALA A 121 -14.28 7.44 2.53
N SER A 122 -12.99 7.31 2.34
CA SER A 122 -12.13 8.33 1.73
C SER A 122 -10.84 7.70 1.20
N HIS A 123 -10.15 8.42 0.31
CA HIS A 123 -8.84 8.03 -0.20
C HIS A 123 -7.78 9.06 0.19
N TRP A 124 -6.64 8.56 0.64
CA TRP A 124 -5.44 9.33 0.92
C TRP A 124 -4.25 8.69 0.21
N ARG A 125 -3.45 9.49 -0.47
CA ARG A 125 -2.27 9.01 -1.21
C ARG A 125 -1.02 9.73 -0.76
N PHE A 126 0.06 8.99 -0.61
CA PHE A 126 1.40 9.54 -0.41
C PHE A 126 2.24 9.38 -1.66
N ALA A 127 2.63 10.51 -2.27
CA ALA A 127 3.53 10.59 -3.40
C ALA A 127 3.24 9.55 -4.50
N PRO A 128 2.00 9.47 -5.02
CA PRO A 128 1.62 8.45 -6.00
C PRO A 128 2.48 8.53 -7.25
N VAL A 129 2.62 7.39 -7.93
CA VAL A 129 3.42 7.24 -9.15
C VAL A 129 2.70 6.42 -10.20
N THR A 130 3.05 6.64 -11.45
CA THR A 130 2.58 5.83 -12.57
C THR A 130 3.31 4.50 -12.64
N GLY A 131 2.72 3.51 -13.34
CA GLY A 131 3.39 2.23 -13.54
C GLY A 131 4.66 2.35 -14.38
N LEU A 132 4.73 3.29 -15.32
CA LEU A 132 5.96 3.59 -16.07
C LEU A 132 7.09 4.06 -15.15
N GLU A 133 6.78 4.86 -14.12
CA GLU A 133 7.79 5.31 -13.15
C GLU A 133 8.29 4.16 -12.28
N LEU A 134 7.46 3.17 -11.98
CA LEU A 134 7.86 1.94 -11.29
C LEU A 134 8.70 1.03 -12.17
N LEU A 135 8.37 0.90 -13.45
CA LEU A 135 9.11 0.05 -14.37
C LEU A 135 10.53 0.56 -14.68
N LYS A 136 10.75 1.88 -14.68
CA LYS A 136 12.06 2.48 -14.98
C LYS A 136 13.20 1.91 -14.13
N PRO A 137 13.14 1.94 -12.77
CA PRO A 137 14.21 1.40 -11.94
C PRO A 137 14.36 -0.12 -12.09
N LEU A 138 13.27 -0.87 -12.24
CA LEU A 138 13.29 -2.31 -12.42
C LEU A 138 14.01 -2.70 -13.74
N ARG A 139 13.69 -2.04 -14.83
CA ARG A 139 14.37 -2.23 -16.13
C ARG A 139 15.85 -1.87 -16.06
N ARG A 140 16.19 -0.78 -15.36
CA ARG A 140 17.59 -0.40 -15.15
C ARG A 140 18.34 -1.45 -14.34
N ALA A 141 17.76 -2.00 -13.29
CA ALA A 141 18.36 -3.06 -12.49
C ALA A 141 18.58 -4.34 -13.33
N ALA A 142 17.60 -4.74 -14.15
CA ALA A 142 17.72 -5.87 -15.05
C ALA A 142 18.86 -5.69 -16.07
N GLN A 143 19.04 -4.50 -16.62
CA GLN A 143 20.16 -4.20 -17.54
C GLN A 143 21.52 -4.29 -16.85
N LEU A 144 21.63 -3.82 -15.60
CA LEU A 144 22.87 -3.86 -14.83
C LEU A 144 23.24 -5.27 -14.40
N SER A 145 22.26 -6.10 -14.01
CA SER A 145 22.45 -7.49 -13.62
C SER A 145 22.69 -8.44 -14.81
N ARG A 146 22.56 -7.95 -16.06
CA ARG A 146 22.61 -8.76 -17.28
C ARG A 146 21.66 -9.96 -17.22
N SER A 147 20.47 -9.76 -16.67
CA SER A 147 19.46 -10.82 -16.61
C SER A 147 19.20 -11.39 -18.01
N VAL A 148 19.27 -12.71 -18.13
CA VAL A 148 19.00 -13.44 -19.38
C VAL A 148 17.50 -13.66 -19.55
N ASP A 149 16.76 -13.62 -18.44
CA ASP A 149 15.31 -13.78 -18.44
C ASP A 149 14.63 -12.40 -18.62
N PRO A 150 13.91 -12.19 -19.73
CA PRO A 150 13.23 -10.93 -20.00
C PRO A 150 12.09 -10.62 -19.02
N GLN A 151 11.59 -11.61 -18.30
CA GLN A 151 10.58 -11.45 -17.28
C GLN A 151 11.16 -11.08 -15.92
N ASN A 152 12.44 -11.33 -15.68
CA ASN A 152 13.12 -10.96 -14.44
C ASN A 152 13.58 -9.49 -14.50
N LEU A 153 12.78 -8.60 -13.93
CA LEU A 153 13.07 -7.18 -13.82
C LEU A 153 13.51 -6.83 -12.39
N GLY A 154 14.83 -6.77 -12.17
CA GLY A 154 15.37 -6.37 -10.87
C GLY A 154 15.07 -7.35 -9.73
N GLY A 155 14.96 -8.63 -10.03
CA GLY A 155 14.63 -9.68 -9.03
C GLY A 155 13.14 -9.98 -8.89
N TYR A 156 12.28 -9.30 -9.65
CA TYR A 156 10.84 -9.58 -9.72
C TYR A 156 10.48 -10.29 -11.03
N THR A 157 9.75 -11.38 -10.94
CA THR A 157 9.19 -12.06 -12.11
C THR A 157 7.92 -11.36 -12.54
N LEU A 158 7.98 -10.60 -13.64
CA LEU A 158 6.84 -9.87 -14.18
C LEU A 158 6.41 -10.47 -15.51
N THR A 159 5.16 -10.94 -15.57
CA THR A 159 4.61 -11.45 -16.83
C THR A 159 4.47 -10.34 -17.87
N PRO A 160 4.45 -10.66 -19.17
CA PRO A 160 4.16 -9.68 -20.22
C PRO A 160 2.84 -8.93 -19.98
N ALA A 161 1.84 -9.63 -19.42
CA ALA A 161 0.55 -9.02 -19.08
C ALA A 161 0.68 -7.99 -17.95
N MET A 162 1.41 -8.30 -16.89
CA MET A 162 1.67 -7.35 -15.79
C MET A 162 2.45 -6.14 -16.28
N ILE A 163 3.45 -6.35 -17.14
CA ILE A 163 4.23 -5.25 -17.73
C ILE A 163 3.32 -4.34 -18.56
N ALA A 164 2.44 -4.92 -19.40
CA ALA A 164 1.51 -4.13 -20.22
C ALA A 164 0.50 -3.33 -19.37
N GLU A 165 -0.02 -3.94 -18.29
CA GLU A 165 -0.88 -3.23 -17.35
C GLU A 165 -0.13 -2.07 -16.67
N LEU A 166 1.10 -2.28 -16.20
CA LEU A 166 1.93 -1.23 -15.60
C LEU A 166 2.25 -0.11 -16.58
N GLU A 167 2.55 -0.42 -17.84
CA GLU A 167 2.87 0.60 -18.86
C GLU A 167 1.74 1.60 -19.07
N SER A 168 0.50 1.16 -18.92
CA SER A 168 -0.70 2.00 -19.07
C SER A 168 -1.25 2.53 -17.75
N ALA A 169 -0.79 2.02 -16.60
CA ALA A 169 -1.36 2.35 -15.31
C ALA A 169 -0.97 3.74 -14.82
N ALA A 170 -1.98 4.47 -14.37
CA ALA A 170 -1.84 5.72 -13.63
C ALA A 170 -2.82 5.72 -12.45
N PRO A 171 -2.52 6.44 -11.35
CA PRO A 171 -3.47 6.62 -10.28
C PRO A 171 -4.78 7.22 -10.82
N CYS A 172 -5.91 6.58 -10.55
CA CYS A 172 -7.21 7.03 -11.06
C CYS A 172 -7.73 8.25 -10.30
N ALA A 173 -8.62 9.02 -10.92
CA ALA A 173 -9.38 10.05 -10.23
C ALA A 173 -10.35 9.41 -9.24
N GLN A 174 -10.46 9.96 -8.03
CA GLN A 174 -11.38 9.49 -7.00
C GLN A 174 -12.68 10.30 -7.05
N SER A 175 -13.82 9.63 -6.91
CA SER A 175 -15.14 10.28 -6.91
C SER A 175 -15.61 10.73 -5.53
N GLY A 176 -14.96 10.27 -4.46
CA GLY A 176 -15.26 10.59 -3.06
C GLY A 176 -14.25 11.56 -2.42
N PRO A 177 -14.30 11.71 -1.08
CA PRO A 177 -13.30 12.50 -0.36
C PRO A 177 -11.89 11.99 -0.66
N PHE A 178 -11.03 12.90 -1.13
CA PHE A 178 -9.70 12.57 -1.62
C PHE A 178 -8.66 13.57 -1.14
N ARG A 179 -7.50 13.07 -0.73
CA ARG A 179 -6.32 13.84 -0.37
C ARG A 179 -5.05 13.23 -0.92
N GLU A 180 -4.18 14.06 -1.40
CA GLU A 180 -2.82 13.68 -1.80
C GLU A 180 -1.79 14.46 -1.00
N LEU A 181 -0.85 13.74 -0.39
CA LEU A 181 0.33 14.28 0.27
C LEU A 181 1.54 14.08 -0.64
N PRO A 182 2.14 15.14 -1.17
CA PRO A 182 3.33 15.02 -2.00
C PRO A 182 4.54 14.57 -1.16
N ALA A 183 5.57 14.09 -1.84
CA ALA A 183 6.84 13.66 -1.24
C ALA A 183 7.62 14.82 -0.64
N GLY A 184 7.18 15.62 0.20
CA GLY A 184 7.82 16.83 0.70
C GLY A 184 9.32 16.68 1.04
N GLY A 185 10.03 17.81 1.17
CA GLY A 185 11.42 17.88 1.62
C GLY A 185 12.44 18.11 0.50
N SER A 186 13.59 18.66 0.92
CA SER A 186 14.79 18.83 0.08
C SER A 186 15.73 17.67 0.36
N GLY A 187 15.99 16.81 -0.61
CA GLY A 187 16.93 15.70 -0.47
C GLY A 187 16.50 14.44 -1.21
N THR A 188 17.30 13.37 -1.09
CA THR A 188 16.98 12.07 -1.68
C THR A 188 15.85 11.42 -0.89
N PRO A 189 14.69 11.16 -1.53
CA PRO A 189 13.59 10.47 -0.87
C PRO A 189 14.01 9.11 -0.30
N VAL A 190 13.40 8.68 0.79
CA VAL A 190 13.75 7.44 1.49
C VAL A 190 13.74 6.21 0.58
N TRP A 191 12.79 6.12 -0.36
CA TRP A 191 12.68 5.02 -1.32
C TRP A 191 13.72 5.05 -2.47
N ARG A 192 14.63 6.04 -2.48
CA ARG A 192 15.76 6.15 -3.42
C ARG A 192 17.11 6.11 -2.72
N ARG A 193 17.14 5.90 -1.42
CA ARG A 193 18.39 5.74 -0.66
C ARG A 193 19.01 4.39 -0.98
N SER A 194 20.30 4.23 -0.67
CA SER A 194 21.00 2.95 -0.86
C SER A 194 20.59 1.89 0.15
N GLU A 195 20.11 2.31 1.31
CA GLU A 195 19.68 1.42 2.40
C GLU A 195 18.37 1.92 3.00
N PRO A 196 17.50 1.00 3.48
CA PRO A 196 16.33 1.34 4.25
C PRO A 196 16.73 2.09 5.52
N ASP A 197 16.18 3.26 5.73
CA ASP A 197 16.43 4.07 6.92
C ASP A 197 15.12 4.61 7.48
N ARG A 198 15.07 4.77 8.80
CA ARG A 198 13.92 5.34 9.48
C ARG A 198 14.06 6.86 9.54
N ASP A 199 13.19 7.52 8.82
CA ASP A 199 13.05 8.97 8.84
C ASP A 199 11.89 9.37 9.75
N GLN A 200 12.19 9.79 10.98
CA GLN A 200 11.16 10.13 11.96
C GLN A 200 10.31 11.32 11.51
N SER A 201 10.93 12.32 10.84
CA SER A 201 10.20 13.49 10.33
C SER A 201 9.17 13.08 9.28
N LEU A 202 9.49 12.08 8.46
CA LEU A 202 8.55 11.53 7.48
C LEU A 202 7.43 10.72 8.17
N VAL A 203 7.75 9.96 9.22
CA VAL A 203 6.73 9.26 10.03
C VAL A 203 5.75 10.26 10.62
N ASP A 204 6.25 11.33 11.24
CA ASP A 204 5.42 12.36 11.87
C ASP A 204 4.55 13.07 10.84
N LEU A 205 5.13 13.48 9.71
CA LEU A 205 4.41 14.12 8.61
C LEU A 205 3.25 13.25 8.09
N ILE A 206 3.51 11.98 7.83
CA ILE A 206 2.52 11.03 7.30
C ILE A 206 1.43 10.77 8.34
N SER A 207 1.80 10.44 9.57
CA SER A 207 0.81 10.12 10.61
C SER A 207 -0.07 11.31 10.95
N ASP A 208 0.50 12.49 11.13
CA ASP A 208 -0.26 13.71 11.45
C ASP A 208 -1.24 14.10 10.34
N ASP A 209 -0.81 13.99 9.09
CA ASP A 209 -1.65 14.33 7.95
C ASP A 209 -2.80 13.32 7.78
N LEU A 210 -2.48 12.02 7.86
CA LEU A 210 -3.47 10.95 7.71
C LEU A 210 -4.48 10.94 8.87
N ILE A 211 -4.05 11.16 10.12
CA ILE A 211 -4.93 11.27 11.28
C ILE A 211 -5.94 12.40 11.08
N ARG A 212 -5.44 13.61 10.77
CA ARG A 212 -6.31 14.77 10.53
C ARG A 212 -7.30 14.52 9.39
N TRP A 213 -6.84 13.87 8.33
CA TRP A 213 -7.70 13.55 7.19
C TRP A 213 -8.83 12.58 7.55
N ILE A 214 -8.51 11.46 8.21
CA ILE A 214 -9.50 10.47 8.63
C ILE A 214 -10.51 11.10 9.58
N GLN A 215 -10.05 11.82 10.61
CA GLN A 215 -10.92 12.47 11.58
C GLN A 215 -11.85 13.50 10.93
N ALA A 216 -11.39 14.26 9.95
CA ALA A 216 -12.22 15.20 9.20
C ALA A 216 -13.29 14.49 8.37
N CYS A 217 -12.96 13.35 7.74
CA CYS A 217 -13.92 12.55 6.96
C CYS A 217 -14.96 11.86 7.86
N ASP A 218 -14.57 11.41 9.05
CA ASP A 218 -15.50 10.76 10.00
C ASP A 218 -16.48 11.74 10.65
N ALA A 219 -16.15 13.03 10.68
CA ALA A 219 -16.99 14.09 11.24
C ALA A 219 -17.98 14.67 10.22
N SER A 220 -17.87 14.31 8.93
CA SER A 220 -18.69 14.83 7.83
C SER A 220 -19.89 13.94 7.54
#